data_fefd37076382c073f96dc19d8313c2d8
#
_entry.id   fefd37076382c073f96dc19d8313c2d8
#
_cell.length_a   1.000
_cell.length_b   1.000
_cell.length_c   1.000
_cell.angle_alpha   90.00
_cell.angle_beta   90.00
_cell.angle_gamma   90.00
#
_symmetry.space_group_name_H-M   'P 1'
#
loop_
_entity.id
_entity.type
_entity.pdbx_description
1 polymer ?
#
loop_
_entity_poly.entity_id
_entity_poly.type
_entity_poly.pdbx_seq_one_letter_code
_entity_poly.pdbx_strand_id
1 'polypeptide(L)'
;MKYLLILFVLLVSCSTHPRLFSNEGSLILKKKINRLIVSSELGATMGISIVSLKTGKPIYELNSEKLLMPASNNKLFTCAAALDFLGKDFFFFTNVLAQNENAILQGGGDPDLTVKDLDSLAYAVSKKVDSIDTLFLDDTFLDSVYFGNGWMWDEGPWWYAAPISALSVNDNCIDFYVQPGKEGQNAIINYFPNTKYISFQNQSLTVSRNTNLKKLKIDRDWSDKKNNFSVTGEIFYKEELDTLRRNIHDPTMFTGVLFKEMLEKHGLEINYVMKKKVSRNADTLATHKSLPLIKSASNLMNESDNLTAELFIKTIGRNNITQGNWKSGLDSVKSLLASSALIDTSQMRIADGSGVSRYNLTSAKQLTTFLGWVYESQYKNDFISTLPGGGKRNGTLERRLKTEGNYVKAKTGGLSGVSNLSGYVFSPRYGPVAFS
;
A
#
# COMPACT_ATOMS: atom_id res chain seq x y z
N MET A 1 -15.49 7.15 14.70
CA MET A 1 -15.55 6.08 13.66
C MET A 1 -16.95 5.50 13.41
N LYS A 2 -17.84 5.34 14.41
CA LYS A 2 -19.23 4.88 14.22
C LYS A 2 -20.09 5.82 13.33
N TYR A 3 -19.85 7.11 13.38
CA TYR A 3 -20.70 8.14 12.77
C TYR A 3 -20.43 8.40 11.28
N LEU A 4 -19.25 8.08 10.75
CA LEU A 4 -19.00 8.14 9.30
C LEU A 4 -19.80 7.07 8.55
N LEU A 5 -20.11 5.95 9.24
CA LEU A 5 -20.96 4.86 8.71
C LEU A 5 -22.39 5.32 8.45
N ILE A 6 -22.91 6.22 9.28
CA ILE A 6 -24.31 6.67 9.24
C ILE A 6 -24.57 7.60 8.05
N LEU A 7 -23.54 8.34 7.58
CA LEU A 7 -23.66 9.20 6.39
C LEU A 7 -24.03 8.41 5.12
N PHE A 8 -23.56 7.16 5.03
CA PHE A 8 -23.79 6.28 3.88
C PHE A 8 -25.14 5.58 3.89
N VAL A 9 -25.67 5.23 5.06
CA VAL A 9 -26.99 4.60 5.19
C VAL A 9 -28.08 5.46 4.54
N LEU A 10 -27.92 6.79 4.59
CA LEU A 10 -28.88 7.72 4.01
C LEU A 10 -28.87 7.78 2.47
N LEU A 11 -27.76 7.40 1.83
CA LEU A 11 -27.68 7.37 0.36
C LEU A 11 -28.31 6.10 -0.23
N VAL A 12 -28.41 5.03 0.57
CA VAL A 12 -28.81 3.70 0.12
C VAL A 12 -30.20 3.28 0.64
N SER A 13 -30.61 3.78 1.83
CA SER A 13 -31.88 3.37 2.43
C SER A 13 -33.03 4.26 1.93
N CYS A 14 -33.74 3.89 0.88
CA CYS A 14 -35.18 4.08 0.68
C CYS A 14 -35.68 3.64 -0.71
N SER A 15 -36.66 2.77 -0.67
CA SER A 15 -37.76 2.45 -1.63
C SER A 15 -37.66 2.76 -3.13
N THR A 16 -38.09 1.83 -3.86
CA THR A 16 -38.23 1.42 -5.25
C THR A 16 -38.83 2.38 -6.30
N HIS A 17 -38.74 3.68 -6.20
CA HIS A 17 -39.19 4.57 -7.29
C HIS A 17 -38.12 5.56 -7.71
N PRO A 18 -37.75 5.62 -9.01
CA PRO A 18 -36.80 6.61 -9.52
C PRO A 18 -37.45 8.00 -9.55
N ARG A 19 -37.28 8.77 -8.49
CA ARG A 19 -37.59 10.22 -8.57
C ARG A 19 -36.36 10.92 -9.11
N LEU A 20 -36.50 11.53 -10.26
CA LEU A 20 -35.58 12.54 -10.80
C LEU A 20 -35.23 13.56 -9.71
N PHE A 21 -34.00 14.06 -9.70
CA PHE A 21 -33.53 15.09 -8.77
C PHE A 21 -34.52 16.27 -8.74
N SER A 22 -35.49 16.20 -7.85
CA SER A 22 -36.26 17.38 -7.46
C SER A 22 -35.42 18.16 -6.45
N ASN A 23 -35.46 19.47 -6.48
CA ASN A 23 -34.80 20.35 -5.50
C ASN A 23 -35.13 19.93 -4.05
N GLU A 24 -36.35 19.43 -3.81
CA GLU A 24 -36.79 18.93 -2.50
C GLU A 24 -36.04 17.67 -2.03
N GLY A 25 -35.80 16.70 -2.89
CA GLY A 25 -35.07 15.48 -2.51
C GLY A 25 -33.62 15.76 -2.11
N SER A 26 -32.95 16.69 -2.78
CA SER A 26 -31.64 17.19 -2.43
C SER A 26 -31.63 17.94 -1.08
N LEU A 27 -32.65 18.72 -0.79
CA LEU A 27 -32.77 19.50 0.44
C LEU A 27 -32.98 18.57 1.66
N ILE A 28 -33.82 17.54 1.53
CA ILE A 28 -34.04 16.53 2.57
C ILE A 28 -32.75 15.80 2.89
N LEU A 29 -31.98 15.38 1.87
CA LEU A 29 -30.71 14.71 2.06
C LEU A 29 -29.68 15.62 2.76
N LYS A 30 -29.55 16.87 2.33
CA LYS A 30 -28.70 17.88 2.99
C LYS A 30 -29.04 18.04 4.48
N LYS A 31 -30.33 18.19 4.81
CA LYS A 31 -30.77 18.27 6.21
C LYS A 31 -30.41 17.04 7.02
N LYS A 32 -30.54 15.83 6.45
CA LYS A 32 -30.17 14.58 7.12
C LYS A 32 -28.66 14.50 7.36
N ILE A 33 -27.85 14.84 6.37
CA ILE A 33 -26.38 14.86 6.51
C ILE A 33 -25.96 15.84 7.61
N ASN A 34 -26.50 17.08 7.59
CA ASN A 34 -26.20 18.06 8.62
C ASN A 34 -26.58 17.58 10.02
N ARG A 35 -27.75 16.95 10.19
CA ARG A 35 -28.12 16.37 11.49
C ARG A 35 -27.11 15.32 11.97
N LEU A 36 -26.67 14.45 11.09
CA LEU A 36 -25.68 13.42 11.44
C LEU A 36 -24.35 14.03 11.86
N ILE A 37 -23.87 15.06 11.14
CA ILE A 37 -22.66 15.78 11.48
C ILE A 37 -22.78 16.42 12.86
N VAL A 38 -23.86 17.13 13.12
CA VAL A 38 -24.11 17.78 14.41
C VAL A 38 -24.24 16.73 15.53
N SER A 39 -25.03 15.66 15.32
CA SER A 39 -25.22 14.62 16.33
C SER A 39 -23.99 13.75 16.57
N SER A 40 -22.98 13.82 15.72
CA SER A 40 -21.73 13.09 15.92
C SER A 40 -20.85 13.67 17.02
N GLU A 41 -21.07 14.94 17.38
CA GLU A 41 -20.28 15.68 18.38
C GLU A 41 -18.77 15.62 18.17
N LEU A 42 -18.35 15.32 16.92
CA LEU A 42 -16.94 15.23 16.56
C LEU A 42 -16.32 16.63 16.53
N GLY A 43 -15.45 16.94 17.48
CA GLY A 43 -14.62 18.15 17.52
C GLY A 43 -13.52 18.16 16.44
N ALA A 44 -13.84 17.77 15.20
CA ALA A 44 -12.88 17.61 14.12
C ALA A 44 -13.18 18.56 12.95
N THR A 45 -12.14 19.00 12.25
CA THR A 45 -12.30 19.65 10.95
C THR A 45 -12.70 18.61 9.90
N MET A 46 -13.81 18.85 9.21
CA MET A 46 -14.31 17.99 8.14
C MET A 46 -14.30 18.73 6.79
N GLY A 47 -13.91 18.02 5.74
CA GLY A 47 -14.14 18.38 4.34
C GLY A 47 -15.00 17.30 3.71
N ILE A 48 -16.13 17.68 3.09
CA ILE A 48 -17.05 16.74 2.45
C ILE A 48 -17.44 17.29 1.07
N SER A 49 -17.35 16.43 0.06
CA SER A 49 -17.90 16.67 -1.28
C SER A 49 -18.64 15.43 -1.76
N ILE A 50 -19.86 15.60 -2.25
CA ILE A 50 -20.70 14.54 -2.83
C ILE A 50 -21.26 15.07 -4.14
N VAL A 51 -20.91 14.40 -5.26
CA VAL A 51 -21.22 14.87 -6.62
C VAL A 51 -21.97 13.78 -7.38
N SER A 52 -23.05 14.16 -8.06
CA SER A 52 -23.75 13.29 -8.99
C SER A 52 -22.94 13.10 -10.27
N LEU A 53 -22.52 11.88 -10.58
CA LEU A 53 -21.81 11.58 -11.82
C LEU A 53 -22.74 11.62 -13.06
N LYS A 54 -24.06 11.58 -12.87
CA LYS A 54 -25.03 11.72 -13.95
C LYS A 54 -25.16 13.17 -14.43
N THR A 55 -25.02 14.13 -13.51
CA THR A 55 -25.29 15.55 -13.82
C THR A 55 -24.08 16.46 -13.64
N GLY A 56 -22.99 15.97 -13.05
CA GLY A 56 -21.84 16.77 -12.64
C GLY A 56 -22.11 17.76 -11.49
N LYS A 57 -23.34 17.79 -10.94
CA LYS A 57 -23.73 18.77 -9.93
C LYS A 57 -23.43 18.27 -8.50
N PRO A 58 -23.01 19.16 -7.60
CA PRO A 58 -22.83 18.82 -6.20
C PRO A 58 -24.19 18.53 -5.53
N ILE A 59 -24.24 17.40 -4.81
CA ILE A 59 -25.37 17.00 -3.97
C ILE A 59 -25.20 17.60 -2.56
N TYR A 60 -23.97 17.56 -2.04
CA TYR A 60 -23.62 18.10 -0.73
C TYR A 60 -22.17 18.56 -0.68
N GLU A 61 -21.91 19.68 -0.04
CA GLU A 61 -20.58 20.21 0.20
C GLU A 61 -20.48 20.82 1.60
N LEU A 62 -19.37 20.54 2.29
CA LEU A 62 -18.97 21.16 3.55
C LEU A 62 -17.46 21.33 3.54
N ASN A 63 -16.93 22.56 3.62
CA ASN A 63 -15.50 22.82 3.55
C ASN A 63 -14.81 22.07 2.39
N SER A 64 -15.51 21.91 1.26
CA SER A 64 -15.11 21.01 0.17
C SER A 64 -13.78 21.39 -0.46
N GLU A 65 -13.39 22.66 -0.40
CA GLU A 65 -12.14 23.20 -0.93
C GLU A 65 -11.00 23.26 0.10
N LYS A 66 -11.31 22.98 1.38
CA LYS A 66 -10.28 23.00 2.42
C LYS A 66 -9.26 21.90 2.23
N LEU A 67 -7.99 22.26 2.22
CA LEU A 67 -6.89 21.30 2.11
C LEU A 67 -6.74 20.53 3.42
N LEU A 68 -6.80 19.20 3.32
CA LEU A 68 -6.67 18.26 4.42
C LEU A 68 -5.69 17.14 4.01
N MET A 69 -5.14 16.45 4.98
CA MET A 69 -4.29 15.28 4.72
C MET A 69 -5.13 14.13 4.17
N PRO A 70 -4.87 13.64 2.93
CA PRO A 70 -5.64 12.55 2.32
C PRO A 70 -5.35 11.18 2.93
N ALA A 71 -4.23 11.03 3.62
CA ALA A 71 -3.72 9.71 4.00
C ALA A 71 -3.76 8.76 2.78
N SER A 72 -4.10 7.49 2.97
CA SER A 72 -4.13 6.50 1.87
C SER A 72 -5.18 6.77 0.77
N ASN A 73 -5.99 7.84 0.85
CA ASN A 73 -6.78 8.27 -0.30
C ASN A 73 -5.89 8.84 -1.42
N ASN A 74 -4.63 9.20 -1.11
CA ASN A 74 -3.63 9.56 -2.11
C ASN A 74 -3.39 8.45 -3.15
N LYS A 75 -3.56 7.18 -2.74
CA LYS A 75 -3.46 6.00 -3.62
C LYS A 75 -4.47 5.99 -4.76
N LEU A 76 -5.56 6.75 -4.66
CA LEU A 76 -6.49 6.93 -5.76
C LEU A 76 -5.78 7.56 -6.96
N PHE A 77 -4.99 8.62 -6.73
CA PHE A 77 -4.18 9.26 -7.78
C PHE A 77 -3.11 8.32 -8.31
N THR A 78 -2.40 7.63 -7.42
CA THR A 78 -1.33 6.67 -7.77
C THR A 78 -1.85 5.52 -8.63
N CYS A 79 -2.99 4.93 -8.26
CA CYS A 79 -3.60 3.83 -9.01
C CYS A 79 -4.02 4.28 -10.43
N ALA A 80 -4.69 5.42 -10.55
CA ALA A 80 -5.09 5.92 -11.85
C ALA A 80 -3.88 6.28 -12.73
N ALA A 81 -2.86 6.90 -12.16
CA ALA A 81 -1.63 7.21 -12.89
C ALA A 81 -0.91 5.92 -13.35
N ALA A 82 -0.87 4.87 -12.53
CA ALA A 82 -0.30 3.60 -12.94
C ALA A 82 -1.07 2.95 -14.09
N LEU A 83 -2.41 3.00 -14.06
CA LEU A 83 -3.25 2.52 -15.16
C LEU A 83 -3.06 3.34 -16.45
N ASP A 84 -2.87 4.66 -16.33
CA ASP A 84 -2.69 5.56 -17.47
C ASP A 84 -1.31 5.43 -18.10
N PHE A 85 -0.23 5.53 -17.31
CA PHE A 85 1.15 5.56 -17.81
C PHE A 85 1.74 4.18 -18.12
N LEU A 86 1.41 3.16 -17.31
CA LEU A 86 1.96 1.81 -17.46
C LEU A 86 0.98 0.87 -18.17
N GLY A 87 -0.31 1.06 -17.95
CA GLY A 87 -1.36 0.17 -18.46
C GLY A 87 -1.61 -1.03 -17.54
N LYS A 88 -2.85 -1.56 -17.59
CA LYS A 88 -3.29 -2.67 -16.75
C LYS A 88 -2.52 -3.98 -16.95
N ASP A 89 -2.00 -4.18 -18.14
CA ASP A 89 -1.29 -5.39 -18.58
C ASP A 89 0.24 -5.24 -18.48
N PHE A 90 0.73 -4.20 -17.81
CA PHE A 90 2.16 -4.03 -17.54
C PHE A 90 2.65 -5.12 -16.57
N PHE A 91 3.90 -5.58 -16.75
CA PHE A 91 4.54 -6.60 -15.91
C PHE A 91 5.87 -6.08 -15.39
N PHE A 92 6.19 -6.41 -14.16
CA PHE A 92 7.52 -6.25 -13.59
C PHE A 92 8.37 -7.50 -13.85
N PHE A 93 9.68 -7.33 -13.90
CA PHE A 93 10.61 -8.45 -14.12
C PHE A 93 11.72 -8.43 -13.07
N THR A 94 12.02 -9.62 -12.53
CA THR A 94 13.21 -9.85 -11.71
C THR A 94 14.07 -10.86 -12.46
N ASN A 95 15.31 -10.46 -12.83
CA ASN A 95 16.20 -11.27 -13.66
C ASN A 95 17.37 -11.80 -12.84
N VAL A 96 17.83 -12.98 -13.19
CA VAL A 96 19.15 -13.48 -12.78
C VAL A 96 20.01 -13.59 -14.02
N LEU A 97 21.14 -12.88 -14.03
CA LEU A 97 22.05 -12.79 -15.17
C LEU A 97 23.39 -13.42 -14.79
N ALA A 98 24.07 -14.02 -15.78
CA ALA A 98 25.43 -14.53 -15.64
C ALA A 98 26.45 -13.50 -16.12
N GLN A 99 27.52 -13.32 -15.36
CA GLN A 99 28.69 -12.53 -15.76
C GLN A 99 29.97 -13.21 -15.28
N ASN A 100 30.64 -13.94 -16.16
CA ASN A 100 31.76 -14.83 -15.83
C ASN A 100 31.33 -15.86 -14.73
N GLU A 101 32.09 -15.98 -13.65
CA GLU A 101 31.81 -16.85 -12.51
C GLU A 101 30.80 -16.24 -11.51
N ASN A 102 30.17 -15.11 -11.83
CA ASN A 102 29.27 -14.38 -10.96
C ASN A 102 27.84 -14.45 -11.46
N ALA A 103 26.89 -14.31 -10.55
CA ALA A 103 25.50 -14.07 -10.88
C ALA A 103 25.07 -12.65 -10.46
N ILE A 104 24.05 -12.14 -11.12
CA ILE A 104 23.50 -10.83 -10.82
C ILE A 104 22.00 -10.98 -10.64
N LEU A 105 21.50 -10.66 -9.46
CA LEU A 105 20.07 -10.52 -9.21
C LEU A 105 19.68 -9.07 -9.53
N GLN A 106 18.92 -8.88 -10.60
CA GLN A 106 18.48 -7.57 -11.07
C GLN A 106 16.99 -7.36 -10.74
N GLY A 107 16.70 -6.35 -9.95
CA GLY A 107 15.34 -5.98 -9.59
C GLY A 107 14.68 -5.01 -10.58
N GLY A 108 13.43 -5.28 -10.92
CA GLY A 108 12.61 -4.44 -11.76
C GLY A 108 11.50 -3.68 -11.02
N GLY A 109 11.54 -3.66 -9.69
CA GLY A 109 10.54 -2.96 -8.87
C GLY A 109 9.22 -3.71 -8.73
N ASP A 110 9.25 -5.05 -8.78
CA ASP A 110 8.07 -5.90 -8.57
C ASP A 110 7.56 -5.76 -7.13
N PRO A 111 6.34 -5.24 -6.91
CA PRO A 111 5.78 -5.07 -5.57
C PRO A 111 5.30 -6.38 -4.95
N ASP A 112 5.00 -7.38 -5.77
CA ASP A 112 4.35 -8.63 -5.35
C ASP A 112 5.32 -9.84 -5.38
N LEU A 113 6.64 -9.61 -5.50
CA LEU A 113 7.63 -10.67 -5.50
C LEU A 113 7.59 -11.45 -4.18
N THR A 114 7.22 -12.72 -4.25
CA THR A 114 7.13 -13.58 -3.08
C THR A 114 8.44 -14.34 -2.81
N VAL A 115 8.59 -14.83 -1.58
CA VAL A 115 9.68 -15.74 -1.21
C VAL A 115 9.68 -17.01 -2.06
N LYS A 116 8.49 -17.49 -2.45
CA LYS A 116 8.33 -18.65 -3.34
C LYS A 116 8.82 -18.37 -4.76
N ASP A 117 8.55 -17.18 -5.29
CA ASP A 117 9.02 -16.77 -6.62
C ASP A 117 10.54 -16.68 -6.65
N LEU A 118 11.12 -16.14 -5.57
CA LEU A 118 12.56 -16.05 -5.39
C LEU A 118 13.21 -17.45 -5.30
N ASP A 119 12.61 -18.41 -4.56
CA ASP A 119 13.06 -19.82 -4.48
C ASP A 119 12.96 -20.52 -5.85
N SER A 120 11.91 -20.22 -6.62
CA SER A 120 11.74 -20.73 -7.98
C SER A 120 12.82 -20.21 -8.94
N LEU A 121 13.20 -18.94 -8.83
CA LEU A 121 14.34 -18.37 -9.56
C LEU A 121 15.64 -19.07 -9.16
N ALA A 122 15.90 -19.27 -7.87
CA ALA A 122 17.09 -19.95 -7.37
C ALA A 122 17.17 -21.37 -7.90
N TYR A 123 16.07 -22.12 -7.88
CA TYR A 123 16.00 -23.45 -8.47
C TYR A 123 16.32 -23.44 -9.97
N ALA A 124 15.75 -22.50 -10.73
CA ALA A 124 16.04 -22.40 -12.16
C ALA A 124 17.50 -22.06 -12.47
N VAL A 125 18.16 -21.27 -11.63
CA VAL A 125 19.59 -20.95 -11.74
C VAL A 125 20.43 -22.18 -11.43
N SER A 126 20.10 -22.96 -10.38
CA SER A 126 20.84 -24.16 -9.98
C SER A 126 20.84 -25.29 -11.04
N LYS A 127 19.99 -25.20 -12.06
CA LYS A 127 20.00 -26.13 -13.20
C LYS A 127 20.88 -25.67 -14.37
N LYS A 128 21.48 -24.48 -14.26
CA LYS A 128 22.25 -23.87 -15.35
C LYS A 128 23.70 -23.58 -15.03
N VAL A 129 24.02 -23.49 -13.74
CA VAL A 129 25.38 -23.22 -13.27
C VAL A 129 25.69 -24.12 -12.07
N ASP A 130 26.97 -24.50 -11.94
CA ASP A 130 27.44 -25.39 -10.88
C ASP A 130 27.96 -24.63 -9.65
N SER A 131 28.37 -23.38 -9.84
CA SER A 131 28.90 -22.52 -8.76
C SER A 131 28.69 -21.03 -9.12
N ILE A 132 28.70 -20.18 -8.08
CA ILE A 132 28.66 -18.72 -8.21
C ILE A 132 29.67 -18.17 -7.19
N ASP A 133 30.69 -17.42 -7.63
CA ASP A 133 31.61 -16.77 -6.69
C ASP A 133 30.91 -15.61 -5.98
N THR A 134 30.45 -14.63 -6.72
CA THR A 134 29.81 -13.46 -6.16
C THR A 134 28.40 -13.26 -6.72
N LEU A 135 27.44 -13.12 -5.83
CA LEU A 135 26.09 -12.66 -6.17
C LEU A 135 26.04 -11.12 -6.09
N PHE A 136 25.98 -10.48 -7.25
CA PHE A 136 25.76 -9.05 -7.35
C PHE A 136 24.27 -8.72 -7.30
N LEU A 137 23.93 -7.62 -6.64
CA LEU A 137 22.56 -7.12 -6.50
C LEU A 137 22.44 -5.79 -7.26
N ASP A 138 21.64 -5.79 -8.31
CA ASP A 138 21.37 -4.61 -9.12
C ASP A 138 19.96 -4.06 -8.83
N ASP A 139 19.88 -3.02 -8.03
CA ASP A 139 18.66 -2.28 -7.71
C ASP A 139 18.53 -0.95 -8.49
N THR A 140 19.38 -0.75 -9.49
CA THR A 140 19.48 0.52 -10.24
C THR A 140 18.35 0.78 -11.22
N PHE A 141 17.32 -0.07 -11.25
CA PHE A 141 16.03 0.25 -11.87
C PHE A 141 15.40 1.49 -11.23
N LEU A 142 15.57 1.65 -9.91
CA LEU A 142 15.16 2.80 -9.13
C LEU A 142 16.38 3.54 -8.56
N ASP A 143 16.18 4.76 -8.08
CA ASP A 143 17.20 5.50 -7.35
C ASP A 143 17.45 4.91 -5.96
N SER A 144 18.52 5.35 -5.30
CA SER A 144 18.93 4.87 -3.98
C SER A 144 18.23 5.58 -2.80
N VAL A 145 17.17 6.34 -3.05
CA VAL A 145 16.37 6.96 -2.01
C VAL A 145 15.32 5.96 -1.55
N TYR A 146 15.38 5.54 -0.28
CA TYR A 146 14.53 4.48 0.26
C TYR A 146 13.26 4.97 0.94
N PHE A 147 13.18 6.24 1.33
CA PHE A 147 12.07 6.81 2.09
C PHE A 147 11.50 8.04 1.40
N GLY A 148 10.18 8.15 1.39
CA GLY A 148 9.46 9.27 0.79
C GLY A 148 9.67 10.59 1.54
N ASN A 149 9.55 11.70 0.82
CA ASN A 149 9.66 13.03 1.41
C ASN A 149 8.54 13.29 2.43
N GLY A 150 8.92 13.70 3.64
CA GLY A 150 7.98 13.97 4.73
C GLY A 150 7.47 12.72 5.46
N TRP A 151 8.13 11.56 5.26
CA TRP A 151 7.98 10.42 6.16
C TRP A 151 8.66 10.76 7.48
N MET A 152 8.01 10.43 8.58
CA MET A 152 8.52 10.78 9.90
C MET A 152 9.67 9.85 10.28
N TRP A 153 10.70 10.41 10.90
CA TRP A 153 11.88 9.65 11.31
C TRP A 153 11.55 8.54 12.31
N ASP A 154 10.49 8.70 13.10
CA ASP A 154 10.04 7.79 14.14
C ASP A 154 8.98 6.76 13.65
N GLU A 155 8.74 6.67 12.34
CA GLU A 155 7.97 5.54 11.77
C GLU A 155 8.69 4.20 12.00
N GLY A 156 10.00 4.23 12.18
CA GLY A 156 10.80 3.14 12.73
C GLY A 156 10.59 1.79 12.05
N PRO A 157 10.27 0.72 12.83
CA PRO A 157 10.16 -0.64 12.32
C PRO A 157 8.78 -0.99 11.75
N TRP A 158 7.87 -0.01 11.61
CA TRP A 158 6.51 -0.31 11.18
C TRP A 158 6.45 -0.71 9.71
N TRP A 159 5.69 -1.75 9.42
CA TRP A 159 5.53 -2.33 8.09
C TRP A 159 5.06 -1.32 7.03
N TYR A 160 4.22 -0.36 7.41
CA TYR A 160 3.68 0.65 6.50
C TYR A 160 4.71 1.72 6.07
N ALA A 161 5.88 1.74 6.69
CA ALA A 161 7.02 2.60 6.35
C ALA A 161 8.24 1.76 5.92
N ALA A 162 8.00 0.62 5.26
CA ALA A 162 9.07 -0.21 4.72
C ALA A 162 9.91 0.57 3.70
N PRO A 163 11.24 0.42 3.71
CA PRO A 163 12.11 1.08 2.75
C PRO A 163 11.89 0.57 1.33
N ILE A 164 11.95 1.44 0.33
CA ILE A 164 11.60 1.18 -1.06
C ILE A 164 12.84 0.84 -1.88
N SER A 165 12.84 -0.32 -2.55
CA SER A 165 13.92 -0.75 -3.45
C SER A 165 13.37 -1.45 -4.69
N ALA A 166 14.15 -1.45 -5.77
CA ALA A 166 13.84 -2.25 -6.96
C ALA A 166 13.94 -3.77 -6.70
N LEU A 167 14.68 -4.18 -5.69
CA LEU A 167 14.69 -5.52 -5.13
C LEU A 167 13.90 -5.51 -3.83
N SER A 168 12.67 -5.99 -3.88
CA SER A 168 11.75 -6.06 -2.75
C SER A 168 11.12 -7.44 -2.70
N VAL A 169 11.07 -8.06 -1.53
CA VAL A 169 10.44 -9.36 -1.29
C VAL A 169 9.70 -9.34 0.05
N ASN A 170 8.53 -9.98 0.11
CA ASN A 170 7.70 -10.04 1.33
C ASN A 170 7.43 -8.65 1.93
N ASP A 171 7.08 -7.66 1.09
CA ASP A 171 6.85 -6.25 1.45
C ASP A 171 8.01 -5.60 2.22
N ASN A 172 9.23 -6.10 2.06
CA ASN A 172 10.42 -5.70 2.82
C ASN A 172 10.22 -5.79 4.33
N CYS A 173 9.55 -6.87 4.76
CA CYS A 173 9.14 -7.11 6.14
C CYS A 173 9.44 -8.53 6.61
N ILE A 174 9.43 -8.69 7.92
CA ILE A 174 9.35 -9.98 8.60
C ILE A 174 7.99 -10.08 9.28
N ASP A 175 7.31 -11.19 9.05
CA ASP A 175 6.07 -11.56 9.73
C ASP A 175 6.41 -12.41 10.96
N PHE A 176 6.11 -11.92 12.15
CA PHE A 176 6.29 -12.63 13.40
C PHE A 176 4.96 -13.25 13.83
N TYR A 177 4.92 -14.54 13.97
CA TYR A 177 3.79 -15.31 14.49
C TYR A 177 3.98 -15.53 15.98
N VAL A 178 3.13 -14.91 16.77
CA VAL A 178 3.24 -14.84 18.22
C VAL A 178 2.17 -15.69 18.86
N GLN A 179 2.57 -16.63 19.72
CA GLN A 179 1.68 -17.47 20.52
C GLN A 179 2.10 -17.43 21.99
N PRO A 180 1.16 -17.59 22.93
CA PRO A 180 1.51 -17.78 24.33
C PRO A 180 2.37 -19.03 24.52
N GLY A 181 3.37 -18.94 25.38
CA GLY A 181 4.08 -20.09 25.92
C GLY A 181 3.37 -20.69 27.14
N LYS A 182 4.09 -21.49 27.93
CA LYS A 182 3.62 -21.87 29.27
C LYS A 182 3.66 -20.65 30.20
N GLU A 183 2.74 -20.61 31.17
CA GLU A 183 2.73 -19.55 32.19
C GLU A 183 4.11 -19.42 32.86
N GLY A 184 4.59 -18.20 32.98
CA GLY A 184 5.91 -17.87 33.50
C GLY A 184 7.05 -18.02 32.49
N GLN A 185 6.80 -18.48 31.26
CA GLN A 185 7.78 -18.60 30.18
C GLN A 185 7.57 -17.54 29.12
N ASN A 186 8.54 -17.40 28.23
CA ASN A 186 8.44 -16.51 27.09
C ASN A 186 7.33 -16.95 26.13
N ALA A 187 6.78 -16.01 25.36
CA ALA A 187 5.94 -16.32 24.20
C ALA A 187 6.72 -17.18 23.18
N ILE A 188 6.00 -18.00 22.42
CA ILE A 188 6.55 -18.75 21.30
C ILE A 188 6.50 -17.83 20.07
N ILE A 189 7.66 -17.58 19.46
CA ILE A 189 7.80 -16.71 18.30
C ILE A 189 8.35 -17.53 17.13
N ASN A 190 7.56 -17.61 16.05
CA ASN A 190 8.02 -18.03 14.75
C ASN A 190 8.03 -16.81 13.81
N TYR A 191 8.81 -16.85 12.73
CA TYR A 191 8.86 -15.74 11.81
C TYR A 191 9.07 -16.20 10.35
N PHE A 192 8.63 -15.36 9.43
CA PHE A 192 8.74 -15.58 7.99
C PHE A 192 9.14 -14.30 7.27
N PRO A 193 10.03 -14.36 6.26
CA PRO A 193 10.83 -15.53 5.87
C PRO A 193 11.88 -15.90 6.93
N ASN A 194 12.18 -17.20 7.02
CA ASN A 194 13.28 -17.67 7.88
C ASN A 194 14.61 -17.35 7.18
N THR A 195 15.45 -16.51 7.80
CA THR A 195 16.68 -15.99 7.20
C THR A 195 17.71 -15.64 8.28
N LYS A 196 18.99 -15.76 7.94
CA LYS A 196 20.12 -15.31 8.75
C LYS A 196 20.32 -13.78 8.71
N TYR A 197 19.54 -13.06 7.87
CA TYR A 197 19.64 -11.60 7.75
C TYR A 197 19.17 -10.87 8.99
N ILE A 198 18.39 -11.53 9.83
CA ILE A 198 17.90 -10.98 11.09
C ILE A 198 18.41 -11.74 12.30
N SER A 199 18.39 -11.08 13.44
CA SER A 199 18.51 -11.73 14.76
C SER A 199 17.35 -11.24 15.64
N PHE A 200 16.94 -12.05 16.63
CA PHE A 200 15.95 -11.57 17.60
C PHE A 200 16.25 -12.11 19.00
N GLN A 201 15.88 -11.30 19.99
CA GLN A 201 15.93 -11.65 21.41
C GLN A 201 14.53 -11.62 21.98
N ASN A 202 14.12 -12.72 22.59
CA ASN A 202 12.79 -12.85 23.16
C ASN A 202 12.85 -12.75 24.68
N GLN A 203 12.34 -11.65 25.21
CA GLN A 203 12.23 -11.33 26.64
C GLN A 203 10.75 -11.12 27.04
N SER A 204 9.82 -11.64 26.26
CA SER A 204 8.39 -11.60 26.58
C SER A 204 8.05 -12.55 27.74
N LEU A 205 6.88 -12.34 28.35
CA LEU A 205 6.40 -13.19 29.42
C LEU A 205 4.95 -13.61 29.18
N THR A 206 4.67 -14.92 29.27
CA THR A 206 3.31 -15.44 29.26
C THR A 206 2.74 -15.40 30.67
N VAL A 207 1.58 -14.78 30.83
CA VAL A 207 0.94 -14.55 32.15
C VAL A 207 -0.48 -15.08 32.18
N SER A 208 -0.96 -15.43 33.39
CA SER A 208 -2.33 -15.91 33.62
C SER A 208 -3.36 -14.78 33.78
N ARG A 209 -2.94 -13.55 34.05
CA ARG A 209 -3.85 -12.40 34.14
C ARG A 209 -4.11 -11.82 32.73
N ASN A 210 -5.34 -11.33 32.52
CA ASN A 210 -5.77 -10.69 31.27
C ASN A 210 -6.01 -9.18 31.42
N THR A 211 -5.69 -8.61 32.57
CA THR A 211 -5.84 -7.18 32.87
C THR A 211 -4.48 -6.56 33.18
N ASN A 212 -4.34 -5.27 32.88
CA ASN A 212 -3.11 -4.50 33.11
C ASN A 212 -1.85 -5.13 32.50
N LEU A 213 -1.98 -5.68 31.30
CA LEU A 213 -0.84 -6.26 30.57
C LEU A 213 0.09 -5.16 30.08
N LYS A 214 1.38 -5.38 30.24
CA LYS A 214 2.41 -4.68 29.45
C LYS A 214 2.37 -5.29 28.03
N LYS A 215 1.53 -4.76 27.16
CA LYS A 215 1.28 -5.33 25.83
C LYS A 215 2.58 -5.75 25.13
N LEU A 216 2.62 -6.98 24.63
CA LEU A 216 3.74 -7.52 23.87
C LEU A 216 4.07 -6.61 22.69
N LYS A 217 5.35 -6.33 22.53
CA LYS A 217 5.91 -5.52 21.43
C LYS A 217 7.05 -6.26 20.77
N ILE A 218 7.13 -6.14 19.47
CA ILE A 218 8.30 -6.48 18.68
C ILE A 218 8.85 -5.18 18.11
N ASP A 219 10.09 -4.90 18.40
CA ASP A 219 10.78 -3.69 17.94
C ASP A 219 12.08 -4.09 17.25
N ARG A 220 12.66 -3.18 16.47
CA ARG A 220 13.91 -3.36 15.74
C ARG A 220 14.86 -2.22 16.10
N ASP A 221 16.16 -2.47 16.11
CA ASP A 221 17.21 -1.44 16.28
C ASP A 221 17.27 -0.51 15.04
N TRP A 222 16.13 0.13 14.72
CA TRP A 222 15.94 0.88 13.51
C TRP A 222 16.80 2.15 13.44
N SER A 223 17.03 2.82 14.57
CA SER A 223 17.90 4.01 14.68
C SER A 223 19.34 3.69 14.30
N ASP A 224 19.81 2.49 14.64
CA ASP A 224 21.15 1.99 14.34
C ASP A 224 21.25 1.33 12.97
N LYS A 225 20.16 1.32 12.20
CA LYS A 225 20.08 0.67 10.89
C LYS A 225 20.41 -0.83 10.95
N LYS A 226 20.07 -1.49 12.05
CA LYS A 226 20.27 -2.93 12.26
C LYS A 226 18.98 -3.71 12.09
N ASN A 227 19.09 -5.00 11.83
CA ASN A 227 17.98 -5.95 11.75
C ASN A 227 17.95 -6.88 12.97
N ASN A 228 18.30 -6.35 14.14
CA ASN A 228 18.14 -7.03 15.43
C ASN A 228 16.76 -6.67 15.98
N PHE A 229 15.97 -7.68 16.27
CA PHE A 229 14.62 -7.52 16.80
C PHE A 229 14.60 -7.87 18.29
N SER A 230 13.86 -7.13 19.07
CA SER A 230 13.58 -7.39 20.48
C SER A 230 12.09 -7.66 20.68
N VAL A 231 11.76 -8.72 21.40
CA VAL A 231 10.39 -9.05 21.82
C VAL A 231 10.28 -8.84 23.31
N THR A 232 9.45 -7.92 23.74
CA THR A 232 9.27 -7.52 25.14
C THR A 232 7.79 -7.46 25.49
N GLY A 233 7.47 -7.41 26.80
CA GLY A 233 6.10 -7.28 27.28
C GLY A 233 5.45 -8.60 27.62
N GLU A 234 4.13 -8.60 27.74
CA GLU A 234 3.36 -9.71 28.29
C GLU A 234 2.28 -10.16 27.31
N ILE A 235 1.99 -11.47 27.30
CA ILE A 235 0.90 -12.08 26.55
C ILE A 235 0.07 -12.96 27.49
N PHE A 236 -1.27 -12.88 27.35
CA PHE A 236 -2.17 -13.73 28.11
C PHE A 236 -2.11 -15.18 27.59
N TYR A 237 -2.08 -16.16 28.51
CA TYR A 237 -1.86 -17.58 28.13
C TYR A 237 -2.96 -18.21 27.27
N LYS A 238 -4.13 -17.54 27.14
CA LYS A 238 -5.25 -17.94 26.25
C LYS A 238 -5.41 -17.02 25.05
N GLU A 239 -4.42 -16.15 24.76
CA GLU A 239 -4.47 -15.33 23.56
C GLU A 239 -4.33 -16.21 22.32
N GLU A 240 -5.05 -15.83 21.27
CA GLU A 240 -4.92 -16.52 19.97
C GLU A 240 -3.62 -16.11 19.28
N LEU A 241 -3.23 -16.88 18.25
CA LEU A 241 -2.12 -16.54 17.38
C LEU A 241 -2.31 -15.14 16.80
N ASP A 242 -1.35 -14.27 16.99
CA ASP A 242 -1.29 -12.94 16.37
C ASP A 242 -0.10 -12.84 15.41
N THR A 243 -0.25 -12.03 14.36
CA THR A 243 0.82 -11.77 13.39
C THR A 243 1.24 -10.31 13.50
N LEU A 244 2.51 -10.09 13.86
CA LEU A 244 3.10 -8.77 13.96
C LEU A 244 4.14 -8.60 12.84
N ARG A 245 3.88 -7.69 11.92
CA ARG A 245 4.78 -7.40 10.78
C ARG A 245 5.69 -6.22 11.11
N ARG A 246 6.99 -6.36 10.81
CA ARG A 246 8.01 -5.31 10.98
C ARG A 246 8.88 -5.21 9.74
N ASN A 247 9.19 -3.97 9.34
CA ASN A 247 10.08 -3.74 8.22
C ASN A 247 11.54 -4.08 8.57
N ILE A 248 12.33 -4.26 7.52
CA ILE A 248 13.78 -4.49 7.61
C ILE A 248 14.55 -3.25 7.16
N HIS A 249 15.81 -3.17 7.51
CA HIS A 249 16.76 -2.24 6.92
C HIS A 249 17.42 -2.88 5.70
N ASP A 250 17.66 -2.06 4.65
CA ASP A 250 18.31 -2.45 3.41
C ASP A 250 17.60 -3.62 2.68
N PRO A 251 16.50 -3.33 1.99
CA PRO A 251 15.71 -4.34 1.29
C PRO A 251 16.46 -5.04 0.16
N THR A 252 17.40 -4.34 -0.50
CA THR A 252 18.25 -4.94 -1.52
C THR A 252 19.12 -6.06 -0.95
N MET A 253 19.79 -5.79 0.17
CA MET A 253 20.61 -6.82 0.85
C MET A 253 19.73 -7.92 1.43
N PHE A 254 18.57 -7.61 1.98
CA PHE A 254 17.60 -8.60 2.47
C PHE A 254 17.21 -9.59 1.37
N THR A 255 16.78 -9.07 0.21
CA THR A 255 16.43 -9.90 -0.95
C THR A 255 17.63 -10.72 -1.44
N GLY A 256 18.82 -10.12 -1.47
CA GLY A 256 20.05 -10.79 -1.87
C GLY A 256 20.49 -11.93 -0.94
N VAL A 257 20.40 -11.72 0.39
CA VAL A 257 20.73 -12.77 1.36
C VAL A 257 19.72 -13.92 1.30
N LEU A 258 18.42 -13.61 1.22
CA LEU A 258 17.39 -14.63 1.01
C LEU A 258 17.65 -15.45 -0.27
N PHE A 259 17.96 -14.77 -1.37
CA PHE A 259 18.25 -15.45 -2.64
C PHE A 259 19.51 -16.33 -2.54
N LYS A 260 20.58 -15.86 -1.88
CA LYS A 260 21.75 -16.66 -1.57
C LYS A 260 21.37 -17.94 -0.79
N GLU A 261 20.60 -17.79 0.30
CA GLU A 261 20.16 -18.91 1.14
C GLU A 261 19.35 -19.95 0.33
N MET A 262 18.56 -19.49 -0.66
CA MET A 262 17.83 -20.37 -1.56
C MET A 262 18.74 -21.06 -2.58
N LEU A 263 19.70 -20.35 -3.15
CA LEU A 263 20.71 -20.95 -4.04
C LEU A 263 21.52 -22.02 -3.30
N GLU A 264 21.96 -21.75 -2.07
CA GLU A 264 22.66 -22.72 -1.21
C GLU A 264 21.80 -23.95 -0.89
N LYS A 265 20.50 -23.74 -0.60
CA LYS A 265 19.52 -24.83 -0.43
C LYS A 265 19.41 -25.73 -1.68
N HIS A 266 19.61 -25.16 -2.87
CA HIS A 266 19.60 -25.87 -4.15
C HIS A 266 20.99 -26.38 -4.58
N GLY A 267 21.98 -26.33 -3.68
CA GLY A 267 23.31 -26.97 -3.86
C GLY A 267 24.39 -26.08 -4.49
N LEU A 268 24.15 -24.78 -4.61
CA LEU A 268 25.16 -23.82 -5.10
C LEU A 268 25.94 -23.21 -3.93
N GLU A 269 27.24 -23.08 -4.08
CA GLU A 269 28.08 -22.31 -3.14
C GLU A 269 28.21 -20.88 -3.61
N ILE A 270 27.97 -19.90 -2.70
CA ILE A 270 28.10 -18.46 -2.97
C ILE A 270 28.98 -17.83 -1.90
N ASN A 271 30.13 -17.30 -2.31
CA ASN A 271 31.10 -16.72 -1.39
C ASN A 271 30.68 -15.33 -0.91
N TYR A 272 30.26 -14.46 -1.84
CA TYR A 272 30.00 -13.05 -1.54
C TYR A 272 28.64 -12.59 -2.06
N VAL A 273 28.04 -11.61 -1.35
CA VAL A 273 26.85 -10.86 -1.81
C VAL A 273 27.18 -9.39 -1.76
N MET A 274 27.03 -8.69 -2.88
CA MET A 274 27.44 -7.27 -3.01
C MET A 274 26.48 -6.49 -3.90
N LYS A 275 26.20 -5.24 -3.56
CA LYS A 275 25.47 -4.33 -4.44
C LYS A 275 26.38 -3.85 -5.58
N LYS A 276 25.89 -3.93 -6.81
CA LYS A 276 26.64 -3.48 -8.00
C LYS A 276 25.70 -3.24 -9.17
N LYS A 277 25.86 -2.13 -9.86
CA LYS A 277 25.21 -1.90 -11.15
C LYS A 277 25.80 -2.81 -12.21
N VAL A 278 24.94 -3.44 -13.00
CA VAL A 278 25.31 -4.36 -14.08
C VAL A 278 25.77 -3.62 -15.33
N SER A 279 26.79 -4.15 -16.01
CA SER A 279 27.10 -3.81 -17.39
C SER A 279 26.16 -4.53 -18.36
N ARG A 280 25.89 -3.96 -19.54
CA ARG A 280 24.88 -4.45 -20.49
C ARG A 280 25.12 -5.84 -21.11
N ASN A 281 26.29 -6.45 -20.92
CA ASN A 281 26.68 -7.73 -21.51
C ASN A 281 26.63 -8.84 -20.47
N ALA A 282 25.45 -9.35 -20.17
CA ALA A 282 25.26 -10.49 -19.28
C ALA A 282 24.16 -11.39 -19.82
N ASP A 283 24.36 -12.70 -19.76
CA ASP A 283 23.40 -13.69 -20.26
C ASP A 283 22.31 -13.95 -19.22
N THR A 284 21.07 -14.11 -19.67
CA THR A 284 19.95 -14.37 -18.77
C THR A 284 19.91 -15.83 -18.33
N LEU A 285 20.13 -16.07 -17.03
CA LEU A 285 19.97 -17.40 -16.42
C LEU A 285 18.52 -17.72 -16.12
N ALA A 286 17.80 -16.78 -15.49
CA ALA A 286 16.40 -16.97 -15.14
C ALA A 286 15.66 -15.61 -15.11
N THR A 287 14.35 -15.64 -15.31
CA THR A 287 13.49 -14.48 -15.23
C THR A 287 12.21 -14.83 -14.49
N HIS A 288 11.87 -14.05 -13.46
CA HIS A 288 10.53 -13.98 -12.92
C HIS A 288 9.75 -12.86 -13.59
N LYS A 289 8.52 -13.13 -13.96
CA LYS A 289 7.56 -12.17 -14.49
C LYS A 289 6.41 -12.07 -13.51
N SER A 290 6.13 -10.87 -13.02
CA SER A 290 5.04 -10.62 -12.08
C SER A 290 3.66 -10.97 -12.65
N LEU A 291 2.62 -10.90 -11.83
CA LEU A 291 1.26 -10.78 -12.32
C LEU A 291 1.06 -9.43 -13.03
N PRO A 292 0.01 -9.28 -13.87
CA PRO A 292 -0.29 -8.00 -14.51
C PRO A 292 -0.54 -6.90 -13.47
N LEU A 293 -0.16 -5.65 -13.77
CA LEU A 293 -0.28 -4.47 -12.90
C LEU A 293 -1.66 -4.33 -12.25
N ILE A 294 -2.73 -4.71 -12.93
CA ILE A 294 -4.10 -4.64 -12.36
C ILE A 294 -4.25 -5.49 -11.10
N LYS A 295 -3.47 -6.56 -10.93
CA LYS A 295 -3.47 -7.39 -9.71
C LYS A 295 -2.76 -6.68 -8.56
N SER A 296 -1.59 -6.12 -8.81
CA SER A 296 -0.87 -5.27 -7.84
C SER A 296 -1.69 -4.03 -7.47
N ALA A 297 -2.38 -3.42 -8.45
CA ALA A 297 -3.29 -2.30 -8.20
C ALA A 297 -4.50 -2.71 -7.33
N SER A 298 -5.01 -3.94 -7.50
CA SER A 298 -6.07 -4.46 -6.63
C SER A 298 -5.56 -4.68 -5.20
N ASN A 299 -4.35 -5.21 -5.03
CA ASN A 299 -3.70 -5.36 -3.73
C ASN A 299 -3.47 -3.99 -3.07
N LEU A 300 -2.84 -3.06 -3.80
CA LEU A 300 -2.67 -1.65 -3.41
C LEU A 300 -3.93 -1.04 -2.80
N MET A 301 -5.07 -1.24 -3.43
CA MET A 301 -6.32 -0.58 -3.04
C MET A 301 -7.04 -1.32 -1.92
N ASN A 302 -7.06 -2.67 -1.93
CA ASN A 302 -7.76 -3.48 -0.94
C ASN A 302 -7.01 -3.54 0.40
N GLU A 303 -5.71 -3.85 0.39
CA GLU A 303 -4.87 -3.93 1.59
C GLU A 303 -4.33 -2.57 2.01
N SER A 304 -4.43 -1.58 1.11
CA SER A 304 -3.85 -0.26 1.31
C SER A 304 -2.31 -0.28 1.39
N ASP A 305 -1.70 -1.15 0.58
CA ASP A 305 -0.27 -1.35 0.60
C ASP A 305 0.50 -0.10 0.18
N ASN A 306 1.48 0.28 1.02
CA ASN A 306 2.27 1.50 0.79
C ASN A 306 3.45 1.21 -0.14
N LEU A 307 4.09 0.05 -0.01
CA LEU A 307 5.23 -0.34 -0.85
C LEU A 307 4.84 -0.31 -2.33
N THR A 308 3.74 -0.97 -2.69
CA THR A 308 3.20 -0.97 -4.07
C THR A 308 2.95 0.45 -4.58
N ALA A 309 2.38 1.34 -3.73
CA ALA A 309 2.13 2.73 -4.13
C ALA A 309 3.41 3.46 -4.53
N GLU A 310 4.46 3.31 -3.73
CA GLU A 310 5.72 4.00 -3.97
C GLU A 310 6.50 3.39 -5.15
N LEU A 311 6.47 2.07 -5.28
CA LEU A 311 7.05 1.39 -6.45
C LEU A 311 6.37 1.82 -7.74
N PHE A 312 5.04 1.98 -7.76
CA PHE A 312 4.32 2.51 -8.92
C PHE A 312 4.78 3.92 -9.27
N ILE A 313 4.84 4.83 -8.28
CA ILE A 313 5.29 6.21 -8.52
C ILE A 313 6.71 6.24 -9.06
N LYS A 314 7.64 5.50 -8.45
CA LYS A 314 9.02 5.49 -8.91
C LYS A 314 9.15 4.85 -10.30
N THR A 315 8.36 3.81 -10.59
CA THR A 315 8.33 3.15 -11.91
C THR A 315 7.80 4.10 -12.99
N ILE A 316 6.71 4.84 -12.72
CA ILE A 316 6.21 5.90 -13.63
C ILE A 316 7.29 6.95 -13.89
N GLY A 317 8.07 7.30 -12.88
CA GLY A 317 9.16 8.27 -12.98
C GLY A 317 10.39 7.77 -13.72
N ARG A 318 10.42 6.50 -14.15
CA ARG A 318 11.55 5.92 -14.89
C ARG A 318 11.45 6.25 -16.38
N ASN A 319 12.59 6.58 -16.98
CA ASN A 319 12.73 6.68 -18.44
C ASN A 319 14.01 5.97 -18.90
N ASN A 320 14.29 5.99 -20.19
CA ASN A 320 15.45 5.30 -20.77
C ASN A 320 16.81 5.84 -20.31
N ILE A 321 16.85 7.03 -19.72
CA ILE A 321 18.08 7.74 -19.32
C ILE A 321 18.22 7.75 -17.80
N THR A 322 17.12 7.89 -17.05
CA THR A 322 17.12 8.07 -15.59
C THR A 322 16.49 6.90 -14.87
N GLN A 323 17.03 6.61 -13.69
CA GLN A 323 16.43 5.69 -12.73
C GLN A 323 15.05 6.20 -12.29
N GLY A 324 14.15 5.27 -12.00
CA GLY A 324 12.84 5.60 -11.44
C GLY A 324 12.98 6.30 -10.10
N ASN A 325 12.28 7.41 -9.90
CA ASN A 325 12.37 8.23 -8.71
C ASN A 325 11.07 8.96 -8.40
N TRP A 326 10.91 9.38 -7.14
CA TRP A 326 9.70 10.08 -6.70
C TRP A 326 9.45 11.38 -7.44
N LYS A 327 10.50 12.18 -7.66
CA LYS A 327 10.33 13.50 -8.28
C LYS A 327 9.66 13.38 -9.64
N SER A 328 10.25 12.60 -10.55
CA SER A 328 9.72 12.41 -11.91
C SER A 328 8.34 11.73 -11.90
N GLY A 329 8.12 10.73 -11.02
CA GLY A 329 6.85 10.05 -10.92
C GLY A 329 5.71 10.96 -10.42
N LEU A 330 5.98 11.75 -9.38
CA LEU A 330 5.00 12.70 -8.86
C LEU A 330 4.73 13.87 -9.81
N ASP A 331 5.75 14.32 -10.55
CA ASP A 331 5.57 15.33 -11.60
C ASP A 331 4.66 14.78 -12.72
N SER A 332 4.80 13.50 -13.09
CA SER A 332 3.88 12.83 -14.03
C SER A 332 2.45 12.76 -13.50
N VAL A 333 2.27 12.38 -12.23
CA VAL A 333 0.93 12.37 -11.58
C VAL A 333 0.31 13.76 -11.61
N LYS A 334 1.05 14.81 -11.22
CA LYS A 334 0.54 16.19 -11.25
C LYS A 334 0.19 16.64 -12.65
N SER A 335 1.00 16.28 -13.65
CA SER A 335 0.70 16.57 -15.06
C SER A 335 -0.60 15.90 -15.50
N LEU A 336 -0.82 14.63 -15.16
CA LEU A 336 -2.07 13.91 -15.44
C LEU A 336 -3.28 14.61 -14.81
N LEU A 337 -3.17 14.98 -13.53
CA LEU A 337 -4.25 15.67 -12.81
C LEU A 337 -4.57 17.03 -13.42
N ALA A 338 -3.55 17.79 -13.83
CA ALA A 338 -3.74 19.10 -14.41
C ALA A 338 -4.30 19.04 -15.85
N SER A 339 -3.74 18.17 -16.70
CA SER A 339 -4.07 18.13 -18.13
C SER A 339 -5.34 17.34 -18.42
N SER A 340 -5.57 16.24 -17.73
CA SER A 340 -6.68 15.32 -18.02
C SER A 340 -7.86 15.48 -17.06
N ALA A 341 -7.59 15.57 -15.75
CA ALA A 341 -8.65 15.78 -14.76
C ALA A 341 -9.00 17.26 -14.54
N LEU A 342 -8.27 18.18 -15.17
CA LEU A 342 -8.44 19.64 -15.06
C LEU A 342 -8.44 20.16 -13.62
N ILE A 343 -7.60 19.56 -12.78
CA ILE A 343 -7.41 19.94 -11.38
C ILE A 343 -6.26 20.94 -11.29
N ASP A 344 -6.49 22.06 -10.62
CA ASP A 344 -5.41 23.00 -10.30
C ASP A 344 -4.47 22.37 -9.26
N THR A 345 -3.35 21.85 -9.74
CA THR A 345 -2.34 21.19 -8.90
C THR A 345 -1.48 22.16 -8.08
N SER A 346 -1.58 23.48 -8.35
CA SER A 346 -0.96 24.50 -7.49
C SER A 346 -1.66 24.60 -6.13
N GLN A 347 -2.93 24.22 -6.07
CA GLN A 347 -3.78 24.21 -4.88
C GLN A 347 -3.77 22.87 -4.15
N MET A 348 -2.76 22.01 -4.38
CA MET A 348 -2.61 20.75 -3.68
C MET A 348 -1.13 20.41 -3.50
N ARG A 349 -0.85 19.45 -2.63
CA ARG A 349 0.50 18.92 -2.47
C ARG A 349 0.47 17.40 -2.47
N ILE A 350 1.24 16.80 -3.37
CA ILE A 350 1.48 15.36 -3.43
C ILE A 350 2.97 15.16 -3.18
N ALA A 351 3.33 14.50 -2.08
CA ALA A 351 4.70 14.32 -1.62
C ALA A 351 5.17 12.87 -1.72
N ASP A 352 4.23 11.91 -1.79
CA ASP A 352 4.48 10.47 -2.00
C ASP A 352 3.31 9.82 -2.73
N GLY A 353 3.41 8.53 -3.02
CA GLY A 353 2.36 7.76 -3.69
C GLY A 353 1.33 7.17 -2.74
N SER A 354 1.74 6.82 -1.53
CA SER A 354 0.93 6.06 -0.57
C SER A 354 0.03 6.93 0.32
N GLY A 355 0.44 8.19 0.55
CA GLY A 355 -0.21 9.07 1.50
C GLY A 355 0.31 8.96 2.94
N VAL A 356 1.45 8.30 3.16
CA VAL A 356 2.15 8.25 4.46
C VAL A 356 2.68 9.64 4.82
N SER A 357 3.21 10.37 3.86
CA SER A 357 3.73 11.72 4.07
C SER A 357 2.64 12.65 4.59
N ARG A 358 2.91 13.30 5.72
CA ARG A 358 2.04 14.34 6.26
C ARG A 358 2.07 15.65 5.46
N TYR A 359 2.96 15.73 4.46
CA TYR A 359 3.00 16.85 3.53
C TYR A 359 1.96 16.76 2.42
N ASN A 360 1.31 15.61 2.24
CA ASN A 360 0.20 15.49 1.29
C ASN A 360 -0.98 16.33 1.74
N LEU A 361 -1.48 17.18 0.85
CA LEU A 361 -2.65 18.03 1.07
C LEU A 361 -3.53 18.02 -0.17
N THR A 362 -4.81 17.68 0.00
CA THR A 362 -5.84 17.72 -1.04
C THR A 362 -7.18 18.06 -0.43
N SER A 363 -8.11 18.56 -1.25
CA SER A 363 -9.47 18.87 -0.81
C SER A 363 -10.46 17.77 -1.23
N ALA A 364 -11.59 17.69 -0.53
CA ALA A 364 -12.66 16.76 -0.89
C ALA A 364 -13.20 17.04 -2.30
N LYS A 365 -13.23 18.31 -2.73
CA LYS A 365 -13.64 18.72 -4.08
C LYS A 365 -12.64 18.21 -5.13
N GLN A 366 -11.33 18.34 -4.91
CA GLN A 366 -10.33 17.82 -5.83
C GLN A 366 -10.45 16.29 -5.98
N LEU A 367 -10.68 15.54 -4.88
CA LEU A 367 -10.91 14.11 -4.94
C LEU A 367 -12.18 13.73 -5.70
N THR A 368 -13.29 14.44 -5.50
CA THR A 368 -14.52 14.14 -6.26
C THR A 368 -14.44 14.57 -7.72
N THR A 369 -13.73 15.65 -8.05
CA THR A 369 -13.42 16.03 -9.44
C THR A 369 -12.59 14.96 -10.12
N PHE A 370 -11.53 14.48 -9.46
CA PHE A 370 -10.71 13.39 -9.92
C PHE A 370 -11.52 12.09 -10.15
N LEU A 371 -12.34 11.69 -9.18
CA LEU A 371 -13.20 10.50 -9.31
C LEU A 371 -14.21 10.65 -10.45
N GLY A 372 -14.73 11.86 -10.69
CA GLY A 372 -15.59 12.17 -11.83
C GLY A 372 -14.86 11.96 -13.15
N TRP A 373 -13.64 12.45 -13.27
CA TRP A 373 -12.82 12.25 -14.45
C TRP A 373 -12.50 10.76 -14.68
N VAL A 374 -12.08 10.01 -13.65
CA VAL A 374 -11.85 8.57 -13.75
C VAL A 374 -13.10 7.83 -14.23
N TYR A 375 -14.29 8.24 -13.75
CA TYR A 375 -15.56 7.63 -14.14
C TYR A 375 -15.86 7.76 -15.63
N GLU A 376 -15.38 8.79 -16.29
CA GLU A 376 -15.52 9.02 -17.74
C GLU A 376 -14.31 8.50 -18.55
N SER A 377 -13.23 8.08 -17.89
CA SER A 377 -12.00 7.61 -18.54
C SER A 377 -12.14 6.20 -19.13
N GLN A 378 -11.22 5.85 -20.03
CA GLN A 378 -11.15 4.52 -20.65
C GLN A 378 -10.86 3.39 -19.64
N TYR A 379 -10.20 3.68 -18.52
CA TYR A 379 -9.87 2.70 -17.47
C TYR A 379 -10.85 2.71 -16.29
N LYS A 380 -12.01 3.33 -16.43
CA LYS A 380 -13.09 3.37 -15.43
C LYS A 380 -13.35 2.02 -14.77
N ASN A 381 -13.60 0.98 -15.58
CA ASN A 381 -13.97 -0.33 -15.07
C ASN A 381 -12.80 -1.00 -14.35
N ASP A 382 -11.59 -0.89 -14.90
CA ASP A 382 -10.38 -1.41 -14.30
C ASP A 382 -10.13 -0.74 -12.94
N PHE A 383 -10.17 0.59 -12.88
CA PHE A 383 -10.01 1.35 -11.63
C PHE A 383 -11.08 1.01 -10.58
N ILE A 384 -12.36 1.01 -10.94
CA ILE A 384 -13.45 0.70 -10.00
C ILE A 384 -13.33 -0.75 -9.50
N SER A 385 -12.85 -1.67 -10.32
CA SER A 385 -12.63 -3.07 -9.93
C SER A 385 -11.60 -3.23 -8.82
N THR A 386 -10.60 -2.35 -8.75
CA THR A 386 -9.57 -2.37 -7.70
C THR A 386 -10.06 -1.89 -6.34
N LEU A 387 -11.14 -1.09 -6.30
CA LEU A 387 -11.63 -0.49 -5.05
C LEU A 387 -12.27 -1.51 -4.11
N PRO A 388 -11.98 -1.46 -2.80
CA PRO A 388 -12.66 -2.26 -1.80
C PRO A 388 -14.18 -2.07 -1.83
N GLY A 389 -14.92 -3.15 -1.72
CA GLY A 389 -16.37 -3.11 -1.52
C GLY A 389 -16.73 -3.13 -0.04
N GLY A 390 -17.81 -2.48 0.35
CA GLY A 390 -18.33 -2.54 1.72
C GLY A 390 -18.66 -3.98 2.14
N GLY A 391 -18.23 -4.40 3.34
CA GLY A 391 -18.47 -5.73 3.89
C GLY A 391 -17.81 -6.90 3.15
N LYS A 392 -16.97 -6.65 2.12
CA LYS A 392 -16.29 -7.72 1.38
C LYS A 392 -14.98 -8.10 2.06
N ARG A 393 -14.72 -9.41 2.11
CA ARG A 393 -13.48 -9.98 2.66
C ARG A 393 -12.25 -9.45 1.93
N ASN A 394 -11.13 -9.45 2.62
CA ASN A 394 -9.83 -9.04 2.11
C ASN A 394 -9.82 -7.58 1.62
N GLY A 395 -10.30 -6.68 2.46
CA GLY A 395 -10.24 -5.26 2.16
C GLY A 395 -10.53 -4.37 3.36
N THR A 396 -10.06 -3.15 3.32
CA THR A 396 -10.17 -2.17 4.42
C THR A 396 -11.62 -1.80 4.78
N LEU A 397 -12.61 -2.24 4.00
CA LEU A 397 -14.04 -2.08 4.28
C LEU A 397 -14.73 -3.38 4.75
N GLU A 398 -14.01 -4.47 5.00
CA GLU A 398 -14.57 -5.76 5.37
C GLU A 398 -15.54 -5.69 6.57
N ARG A 399 -15.19 -4.90 7.59
CA ARG A 399 -16.00 -4.71 8.80
C ARG A 399 -16.92 -3.50 8.74
N ARG A 400 -16.96 -2.80 7.61
CA ARG A 400 -17.67 -1.53 7.40
C ARG A 400 -18.63 -1.62 6.23
N LEU A 401 -19.73 -0.85 6.27
CA LEU A 401 -20.70 -0.74 5.17
C LEU A 401 -21.22 -2.10 4.67
N LYS A 402 -21.45 -3.04 5.58
CA LYS A 402 -21.86 -4.42 5.25
C LYS A 402 -23.23 -4.47 4.55
N THR A 403 -24.16 -3.64 4.98
CA THR A 403 -25.52 -3.55 4.43
C THR A 403 -25.53 -2.94 3.02
N GLU A 404 -24.61 -1.99 2.79
CA GLU A 404 -24.48 -1.21 1.54
C GLU A 404 -23.42 -1.77 0.59
N GLY A 405 -22.83 -2.91 0.91
CA GLY A 405 -21.64 -3.45 0.25
C GLY A 405 -21.73 -3.60 -1.26
N ASN A 406 -22.92 -3.85 -1.80
CA ASN A 406 -23.12 -3.97 -3.25
C ASN A 406 -23.14 -2.62 -3.98
N TYR A 407 -23.31 -1.53 -3.25
CA TYR A 407 -23.44 -0.18 -3.80
C TYR A 407 -22.22 0.70 -3.60
N VAL A 408 -21.30 0.30 -2.71
CA VAL A 408 -20.16 1.13 -2.33
C VAL A 408 -18.85 0.53 -2.80
N LYS A 409 -18.04 1.35 -3.45
CA LYS A 409 -16.67 1.08 -3.86
C LYS A 409 -15.80 2.24 -3.43
N ALA A 410 -14.94 2.05 -2.41
CA ALA A 410 -14.25 3.19 -1.84
C ALA A 410 -12.90 2.82 -1.19
N LYS A 411 -11.97 3.79 -1.21
CA LYS A 411 -10.69 3.73 -0.54
C LYS A 411 -10.77 4.41 0.82
N THR A 412 -10.28 3.73 1.85
CA THR A 412 -10.06 4.31 3.17
C THR A 412 -8.71 5.03 3.23
N GLY A 413 -8.60 6.03 4.07
CA GLY A 413 -7.34 6.66 4.44
C GLY A 413 -7.28 6.91 5.94
N GLY A 414 -6.17 6.56 6.58
CA GLY A 414 -6.00 6.75 8.02
C GLY A 414 -4.55 7.05 8.39
N LEU A 415 -4.36 8.06 9.25
CA LEU A 415 -3.14 8.35 9.99
C LEU A 415 -3.55 8.70 11.42
N SER A 416 -2.60 8.81 12.33
CA SER A 416 -2.90 9.32 13.68
C SER A 416 -3.56 10.70 13.59
N GLY A 417 -4.81 10.81 14.08
CA GLY A 417 -5.62 12.02 13.99
C GLY A 417 -6.28 12.31 12.64
N VAL A 418 -6.19 11.42 11.65
CA VAL A 418 -6.74 11.60 10.30
C VAL A 418 -7.59 10.40 9.88
N SER A 419 -8.78 10.66 9.33
CA SER A 419 -9.67 9.62 8.78
C SER A 419 -10.33 10.11 7.51
N ASN A 420 -10.21 9.32 6.44
CA ASN A 420 -10.76 9.64 5.12
C ASN A 420 -11.50 8.45 4.51
N LEU A 421 -12.44 8.76 3.63
CA LEU A 421 -13.12 7.79 2.79
C LEU A 421 -13.54 8.47 1.48
N SER A 422 -13.09 7.94 0.34
CA SER A 422 -13.44 8.49 -0.98
C SER A 422 -13.68 7.38 -1.98
N GLY A 423 -14.60 7.59 -2.90
CA GLY A 423 -14.96 6.60 -3.91
C GLY A 423 -16.33 6.83 -4.52
N TYR A 424 -17.01 5.73 -4.81
CA TYR A 424 -18.27 5.72 -5.52
C TYR A 424 -19.40 5.09 -4.70
N VAL A 425 -20.60 5.63 -4.88
CA VAL A 425 -21.87 4.99 -4.48
C VAL A 425 -22.72 4.80 -5.73
N PHE A 426 -23.09 3.58 -6.03
CA PHE A 426 -23.99 3.22 -7.14
C PHE A 426 -25.44 3.16 -6.63
N SER A 427 -25.99 4.32 -6.31
CA SER A 427 -27.31 4.42 -5.69
C SER A 427 -28.42 4.09 -6.69
N PRO A 428 -29.36 3.16 -6.37
CA PRO A 428 -30.53 2.92 -7.21
C PRO A 428 -31.39 4.17 -7.39
N ARG A 429 -31.42 5.05 -6.37
CA ARG A 429 -32.26 6.26 -6.37
C ARG A 429 -31.59 7.45 -7.04
N TYR A 430 -30.29 7.66 -6.77
CA TYR A 430 -29.57 8.86 -7.22
C TYR A 430 -28.65 8.60 -8.41
N GLY A 431 -28.53 7.32 -8.85
CA GLY A 431 -27.52 6.92 -9.82
C GLY A 431 -26.11 6.89 -9.24
N PRO A 432 -25.08 6.88 -10.09
CA PRO A 432 -23.69 6.88 -9.63
C PRO A 432 -23.31 8.24 -9.03
N VAL A 433 -22.64 8.19 -7.90
CA VAL A 433 -22.22 9.35 -7.11
C VAL A 433 -20.74 9.19 -6.76
N ALA A 434 -19.93 10.22 -6.95
CA ALA A 434 -18.61 10.33 -6.37
C ALA A 434 -18.67 11.05 -5.01
N PHE A 435 -17.83 10.62 -4.07
CA PHE A 435 -17.79 11.25 -2.75
C PHE A 435 -16.39 11.23 -2.14
N SER A 436 -16.17 12.19 -1.31
CA SER A 436 -15.01 12.27 -0.45
C SER A 436 -15.36 12.92 0.87
#